data_9be0cfd9b9795e7df1391583e0634276
#
_entry.id   9be0cfd9b9795e7df1391583e0634276
#
_cell.length_a   1.000
_cell.length_b   1.000
_cell.length_c   1.000
_cell.angle_alpha   90.00
_cell.angle_beta   90.00
_cell.angle_gamma   90.00
#
_symmetry.space_group_name_H-M   'P 1'
#
loop_
_entity.id
_entity.type
_entity.pdbx_description
1 polymer ?
#
loop_
_entity_poly.entity_id
_entity_poly.type
_entity_poly.pdbx_seq_one_letter_code
_entity_poly.pdbx_strand_id
1 'polypeptide(L)'
;MHILPPLETVKDIAATQQYDVLPLSCEILSDFITPIEAMCILKNVSTHCYMLESAQADDRWGRYTFLGFDPKLEITCIDGKTKAGGLTVRTDDPSQYLRELLSSYRSPRFDYLPSFTGGLVGDF
;
A
#
# COMPACT_ATOMS: atom_id res chain seq x y z
N MET A 1 10.95 15.66 -13.13
CA MET A 1 10.39 14.60 -12.28
C MET A 1 11.54 13.83 -11.68
N HIS A 2 11.58 13.75 -10.36
CA HIS A 2 12.71 13.16 -9.66
C HIS A 2 12.22 11.94 -8.87
N ILE A 3 12.67 10.75 -9.28
CA ILE A 3 12.26 9.48 -8.67
C ILE A 3 13.27 9.08 -7.61
N LEU A 4 12.78 8.75 -6.42
CA LEU A 4 13.59 8.29 -5.29
C LEU A 4 13.21 6.84 -4.90
N PRO A 5 14.16 6.02 -4.49
CA PRO A 5 15.61 6.27 -4.52
C PRO A 5 16.16 6.20 -5.95
N PRO A 6 17.39 6.70 -6.20
CA PRO A 6 18.03 6.60 -7.51
C PRO A 6 18.23 5.15 -7.93
N LEU A 7 18.31 4.90 -9.23
CA LEU A 7 18.45 3.55 -9.79
C LEU A 7 19.64 2.78 -9.18
N GLU A 8 20.76 3.44 -8.99
CA GLU A 8 21.95 2.79 -8.39
C GLU A 8 21.68 2.32 -6.96
N THR A 9 20.97 3.13 -6.18
CA THR A 9 20.55 2.74 -4.82
C THR A 9 19.59 1.55 -4.85
N VAL A 10 18.66 1.53 -5.79
CA VAL A 10 17.74 0.40 -5.99
C VAL A 10 18.51 -0.88 -6.29
N LYS A 11 19.49 -0.82 -7.17
CA LYS A 11 20.33 -1.98 -7.53
C LYS A 11 21.13 -2.46 -6.32
N ASP A 12 21.69 -1.55 -5.52
CA ASP A 12 22.45 -1.88 -4.32
C ASP A 12 21.56 -2.58 -3.28
N ILE A 13 20.36 -2.07 -3.06
CA ILE A 13 19.41 -2.67 -2.12
C ILE A 13 18.95 -4.05 -2.64
N ALA A 14 18.65 -4.17 -3.91
CA ALA A 14 18.24 -5.44 -4.52
C ALA A 14 19.33 -6.50 -4.40
N ALA A 15 20.60 -6.11 -4.50
CA ALA A 15 21.73 -7.02 -4.38
C ALA A 15 21.85 -7.63 -2.98
N THR A 16 21.33 -6.98 -1.94
CA THR A 16 21.37 -7.51 -0.56
C THR A 16 20.44 -8.69 -0.36
N GLN A 17 19.40 -8.83 -1.17
CA GLN A 17 18.35 -9.85 -1.05
C GLN A 17 17.62 -9.84 0.31
N GLN A 18 17.64 -8.71 1.01
CA GLN A 18 16.99 -8.56 2.32
C GLN A 18 15.52 -8.16 2.22
N TYR A 19 15.10 -7.63 1.07
CA TYR A 19 13.76 -7.09 0.87
C TYR A 19 13.09 -7.72 -0.34
N ASP A 20 11.76 -7.80 -0.27
CA ASP A 20 10.93 -8.38 -1.34
C ASP A 20 10.31 -7.31 -2.23
N VAL A 21 10.05 -6.14 -1.65
CA VAL A 21 9.49 -4.98 -2.34
C VAL A 21 10.26 -3.73 -1.95
N LEU A 22 10.27 -2.75 -2.83
CA LEU A 22 10.95 -1.49 -2.59
C LEU A 22 10.06 -0.35 -3.07
N PRO A 23 9.71 0.61 -2.18
CA PRO A 23 8.90 1.74 -2.57
C PRO A 23 9.69 2.71 -3.43
N LEU A 24 9.12 3.07 -4.57
CA LEU A 24 9.60 4.15 -5.41
C LEU A 24 8.67 5.33 -5.26
N SER A 25 9.21 6.51 -5.14
CA SER A 25 8.43 7.72 -4.95
C SER A 25 8.82 8.84 -5.89
N CYS A 26 7.85 9.65 -6.20
CA CYS A 26 8.04 10.89 -6.93
C CYS A 26 7.11 11.93 -6.32
N GLU A 27 7.66 13.08 -5.96
CA GLU A 27 6.88 14.18 -5.42
C GLU A 27 6.48 15.12 -6.56
N ILE A 28 5.19 15.41 -6.62
CA ILE A 28 4.64 16.36 -7.60
C ILE A 28 3.78 17.40 -6.89
N LEU A 29 3.62 18.55 -7.52
CA LEU A 29 2.75 19.59 -7.01
C LEU A 29 1.29 19.23 -7.22
N SER A 30 0.46 19.56 -6.24
CA SER A 30 -0.98 19.25 -6.25
C SER A 30 -1.85 20.51 -6.39
N ASP A 31 -1.32 21.56 -7.01
CA ASP A 31 -1.95 22.89 -7.05
C ASP A 31 -3.34 22.91 -7.71
N PHE A 32 -3.60 21.94 -8.59
CA PHE A 32 -4.81 21.93 -9.40
C PHE A 32 -5.74 20.74 -9.11
N ILE A 33 -5.45 19.95 -8.07
CA ILE A 33 -6.24 18.75 -7.79
C ILE A 33 -6.43 18.55 -6.29
N THR A 34 -7.67 18.25 -5.91
CA THR A 34 -8.01 17.87 -4.54
C THR A 34 -7.95 16.33 -4.39
N PRO A 35 -7.86 15.80 -3.16
CA PRO A 35 -7.93 14.36 -2.95
C PRO A 35 -9.21 13.72 -3.51
N ILE A 36 -10.35 14.39 -3.41
CA ILE A 36 -11.63 13.89 -3.93
C ILE A 36 -11.60 13.81 -5.46
N GLU A 37 -11.08 14.83 -6.13
CA GLU A 37 -10.91 14.82 -7.59
C GLU A 37 -9.95 13.71 -8.03
N ALA A 38 -8.85 13.54 -7.32
CA ALA A 38 -7.91 12.45 -7.57
C ALA A 38 -8.60 11.09 -7.44
N MET A 39 -9.43 10.90 -6.41
CA MET A 39 -10.20 9.67 -6.22
C MET A 39 -11.15 9.41 -7.38
N CYS A 40 -11.82 10.45 -7.89
CA CYS A 40 -12.69 10.32 -9.05
C CYS A 40 -11.94 9.87 -10.31
N ILE A 41 -10.73 10.38 -10.50
CA ILE A 41 -9.85 9.95 -11.60
C ILE A 41 -9.44 8.49 -11.43
N LEU A 42 -9.03 8.09 -10.23
CA LEU A 42 -8.59 6.71 -9.95
C LEU A 42 -9.72 5.70 -10.18
N LYS A 43 -10.96 6.04 -9.88
CA LYS A 43 -12.12 5.18 -10.14
C LYS A 43 -12.34 4.88 -11.61
N ASN A 44 -11.84 5.72 -12.50
CA ASN A 44 -11.94 5.48 -13.95
C ASN A 44 -10.90 4.46 -14.44
N VAL A 45 -9.81 4.26 -13.69
CA VAL A 45 -8.71 3.38 -14.10
C VAL A 45 -8.61 2.12 -13.26
N SER A 46 -9.34 2.05 -12.16
CA SER A 46 -9.33 0.88 -11.28
C SER A 46 -10.72 0.65 -10.66
N THR A 47 -11.13 -0.62 -10.60
CA THR A 47 -12.38 -1.01 -9.93
C THR A 47 -12.27 -0.96 -8.42
N HIS A 48 -11.06 -1.10 -7.89
CA HIS A 48 -10.78 -1.07 -6.45
C HIS A 48 -9.90 0.14 -6.13
N CYS A 49 -10.46 1.07 -5.38
CA CYS A 49 -9.76 2.26 -4.91
C CYS A 49 -10.09 2.46 -3.44
N TYR A 50 -9.15 3.08 -2.71
CA TYR A 50 -9.43 3.49 -1.33
C TYR A 50 -8.92 4.90 -1.08
N MET A 51 -9.50 5.54 -0.08
CA MET A 51 -9.03 6.81 0.46
C MET A 51 -9.04 6.72 1.97
N LEU A 52 -7.91 6.99 2.58
CA LEU A 52 -7.74 7.07 4.03
C LEU A 52 -7.48 8.51 4.40
N GLU A 53 -8.36 9.07 5.21
CA GLU A 53 -8.26 10.45 5.66
C GLU A 53 -8.45 10.49 7.17
N SER A 54 -7.60 11.23 7.87
CA SER A 54 -7.72 11.38 9.31
C SER A 54 -8.67 12.54 9.64
N ALA A 55 -9.64 12.28 10.51
CA ALA A 55 -10.53 13.29 11.03
C ALA A 55 -9.90 14.08 12.19
N GLN A 56 -8.79 13.61 12.74
CA GLN A 56 -8.08 14.27 13.83
C GLN A 56 -6.75 14.81 13.33
N ALA A 57 -6.42 16.02 13.76
CA ALA A 57 -5.11 16.61 13.51
C ALA A 57 -4.05 15.96 14.42
N ASP A 58 -3.77 14.69 14.18
CA ASP A 58 -2.65 14.01 14.82
C ASP A 58 -1.39 14.27 14.01
N ASP A 59 -0.29 14.57 14.69
CA ASP A 59 0.99 14.96 14.07
C ASP A 59 1.57 13.89 13.13
N ARG A 60 1.14 12.64 13.23
CA ARG A 60 1.64 11.54 12.40
C ARG A 60 0.78 11.24 11.18
N TRP A 61 -0.54 11.17 11.36
CA TRP A 61 -1.48 10.72 10.32
C TRP A 61 -2.35 11.83 9.77
N GLY A 62 -2.61 12.88 10.58
CA GLY A 62 -3.46 14.00 10.18
C GLY A 62 -2.89 14.88 9.07
N ARG A 63 -1.62 14.67 8.70
CA ARG A 63 -0.95 15.42 7.64
C ARG A 63 -1.24 14.89 6.24
N TYR A 64 -1.74 13.67 6.14
CA TYR A 64 -1.83 12.97 4.87
C TYR A 64 -3.23 12.50 4.58
N THR A 65 -3.60 12.55 3.31
CA THR A 65 -4.68 11.75 2.75
C THR A 65 -4.02 10.70 1.85
N PHE A 66 -4.32 9.43 2.11
CA PHE A 66 -3.76 8.33 1.33
C PHE A 66 -4.79 7.83 0.34
N LEU A 67 -4.38 7.70 -0.91
CA LEU A 67 -5.18 7.14 -1.99
C LEU A 67 -4.46 5.93 -2.55
N GLY A 68 -5.21 4.85 -2.77
CA GLY A 68 -4.67 3.66 -3.39
C GLY A 68 -5.59 3.12 -4.46
N PHE A 69 -5.02 2.41 -5.41
CA PHE A 69 -5.75 1.84 -6.53
C PHE A 69 -4.99 0.65 -7.11
N ASP A 70 -5.65 -0.10 -7.95
CA ASP A 70 -5.09 -1.26 -8.66
C ASP A 70 -4.38 -2.24 -7.71
N PRO A 71 -5.12 -2.87 -6.76
CA PRO A 71 -4.52 -3.81 -5.83
C PRO A 71 -3.93 -5.01 -6.57
N LYS A 72 -2.78 -5.49 -6.11
CA LYS A 72 -2.14 -6.67 -6.68
C LYS A 72 -2.75 -7.97 -6.20
N LEU A 73 -3.41 -7.93 -5.06
CA LEU A 73 -4.00 -9.10 -4.44
C LEU A 73 -5.27 -8.69 -3.68
N GLU A 74 -6.36 -9.40 -3.93
CA GLU A 74 -7.59 -9.27 -3.18
C GLU A 74 -7.74 -10.48 -2.25
N ILE A 75 -8.00 -10.20 -0.97
CA ILE A 75 -8.17 -11.23 0.04
C ILE A 75 -9.56 -11.10 0.64
N THR A 76 -10.32 -12.18 0.62
CA THR A 76 -11.63 -12.25 1.26
C THR A 76 -11.69 -13.44 2.20
N CYS A 77 -12.36 -13.28 3.33
CA CYS A 77 -12.60 -14.36 4.27
C CYS A 77 -14.08 -14.42 4.61
N ILE A 78 -14.72 -15.51 4.24
CA ILE A 78 -16.15 -15.77 4.48
C ILE A 78 -16.30 -17.20 4.98
N ASP A 79 -16.96 -17.37 6.13
CA ASP A 79 -17.25 -18.68 6.72
C ASP A 79 -16.02 -19.59 6.87
N GLY A 80 -14.91 -19.01 7.34
CA GLY A 80 -13.66 -19.75 7.55
C GLY A 80 -12.88 -20.06 6.28
N LYS A 81 -13.36 -19.61 5.11
CA LYS A 81 -12.65 -19.75 3.84
C LYS A 81 -11.99 -18.45 3.47
N THR A 82 -10.68 -18.45 3.36
CA THR A 82 -9.89 -17.30 2.92
C THR A 82 -9.48 -17.51 1.48
N LYS A 83 -9.87 -16.56 0.62
CA LYS A 83 -9.43 -16.51 -0.78
C LYS A 83 -8.39 -15.41 -0.94
N ALA A 84 -7.24 -15.77 -1.46
CA ALA A 84 -6.16 -14.85 -1.77
C ALA A 84 -5.80 -15.05 -3.25
N GLY A 85 -6.27 -14.15 -4.10
CA GLY A 85 -6.16 -14.33 -5.54
C GLY A 85 -6.91 -15.58 -6.01
N GLY A 86 -6.22 -16.52 -6.66
CA GLY A 86 -6.79 -17.78 -7.10
C GLY A 86 -6.71 -18.92 -6.07
N LEU A 87 -6.13 -18.66 -4.90
CA LEU A 87 -5.91 -19.68 -3.87
C LEU A 87 -6.98 -19.57 -2.78
N THR A 88 -7.55 -20.73 -2.40
CA THR A 88 -8.51 -20.82 -1.30
C THR A 88 -7.88 -21.62 -0.16
N VAL A 89 -7.87 -21.06 1.04
CA VAL A 89 -7.33 -21.68 2.24
C VAL A 89 -8.39 -21.66 3.33
N ARG A 90 -8.54 -22.77 4.04
CA ARG A 90 -9.35 -22.82 5.25
C ARG A 90 -8.47 -22.44 6.44
N THR A 91 -8.89 -21.43 7.20
CA THR A 91 -8.19 -21.03 8.39
C THR A 91 -9.17 -20.58 9.48
N ASP A 92 -8.89 -20.95 10.71
CA ASP A 92 -9.63 -20.50 11.88
C ASP A 92 -9.16 -19.12 12.34
N ASP A 93 -8.00 -18.66 11.87
CA ASP A 93 -7.42 -17.37 12.23
C ASP A 93 -6.99 -16.60 10.98
N PRO A 94 -7.92 -15.81 10.37
CA PRO A 94 -7.59 -14.98 9.23
C PRO A 94 -6.48 -13.95 9.52
N SER A 95 -6.42 -13.45 10.75
CA SER A 95 -5.39 -12.47 11.13
C SER A 95 -4.00 -13.06 11.07
N GLN A 96 -3.84 -14.32 11.49
CA GLN A 96 -2.57 -15.02 11.39
C GLN A 96 -2.15 -15.23 9.94
N TYR A 97 -3.09 -15.60 9.08
CA TYR A 97 -2.84 -15.74 7.65
C TYR A 97 -2.36 -14.43 7.03
N LEU A 98 -2.98 -13.29 7.39
CA LEU A 98 -2.58 -11.97 6.91
C LEU A 98 -1.18 -11.59 7.39
N ARG A 99 -0.83 -11.90 8.64
CA ARG A 99 0.53 -11.66 9.16
C ARG A 99 1.57 -12.46 8.41
N GLU A 100 1.30 -13.73 8.14
CA GLU A 100 2.20 -14.59 7.38
C GLU A 100 2.37 -14.09 5.94
N LEU A 101 1.28 -13.65 5.32
CA LEU A 101 1.32 -13.06 3.99
C LEU A 101 2.20 -11.79 3.98
N LEU A 102 2.01 -10.88 4.93
CA LEU A 102 2.78 -9.65 5.03
C LEU A 102 4.27 -9.92 5.26
N SER A 103 4.61 -11.01 5.94
CA SER A 103 6.01 -11.38 6.16
C SER A 103 6.76 -11.70 4.86
N SER A 104 6.03 -11.99 3.78
CA SER A 104 6.60 -12.22 2.44
C SER A 104 6.88 -10.93 1.68
N TYR A 105 6.49 -9.77 2.22
CA TYR A 105 6.62 -8.47 1.57
C TYR A 105 7.48 -7.52 2.40
N ARG A 106 8.71 -7.94 2.68
CA ARG A 106 9.65 -7.09 3.43
C ARG A 106 10.05 -5.90 2.58
N SER A 107 10.03 -4.73 3.18
CA SER A 107 10.30 -3.47 2.50
C SER A 107 11.23 -2.59 3.35
N PRO A 108 12.20 -1.90 2.75
CA PRO A 108 12.98 -0.93 3.47
C PRO A 108 12.14 0.30 3.81
N ARG A 109 12.54 1.01 4.88
CA ARG A 109 11.95 2.29 5.26
C ARG A 109 12.88 3.43 4.88
N PHE A 110 12.30 4.49 4.36
CA PHE A 110 13.04 5.70 4.02
C PHE A 110 12.48 6.88 4.80
N ASP A 111 13.36 7.70 5.37
CA ASP A 111 12.97 8.83 6.21
C ASP A 111 12.20 9.91 5.44
N TYR A 112 12.39 9.99 4.13
CA TYR A 112 11.69 10.96 3.29
C TYR A 112 10.26 10.54 2.91
N LEU A 113 9.84 9.32 3.26
CA LEU A 113 8.50 8.82 3.00
C LEU A 113 7.65 8.84 4.27
N PRO A 114 6.32 8.96 4.15
CA PRO A 114 5.44 8.77 5.31
C PRO A 114 5.54 7.35 5.86
N SER A 115 5.08 7.15 7.08
CA SER A 115 5.13 5.85 7.75
C SER A 115 4.35 4.77 7.00
N PHE A 116 3.26 5.14 6.34
CA PHE A 116 2.46 4.24 5.51
C PHE A 116 2.84 4.41 4.05
N THR A 117 3.42 3.38 3.46
CA THR A 117 3.84 3.37 2.05
C THR A 117 3.10 2.33 1.23
N GLY A 118 2.13 1.67 1.82
CA GLY A 118 1.35 0.60 1.22
C GLY A 118 1.18 -0.56 2.18
N GLY A 119 0.47 -1.59 1.78
CA GLY A 119 0.20 -2.75 2.60
C GLY A 119 -1.19 -3.31 2.33
N LEU A 120 -1.79 -3.89 3.34
CA LEU A 120 -3.16 -4.38 3.27
C LEU A 120 -4.11 -3.29 3.75
N VAL A 121 -5.13 -3.02 2.96
CA VAL A 121 -6.18 -2.06 3.28
C VAL A 121 -7.54 -2.75 3.11
N GLY A 122 -8.40 -2.64 4.11
CA GLY A 122 -9.72 -3.26 4.07
C GLY A 122 -10.40 -3.18 5.43
N ASP A 123 -11.45 -3.96 5.56
CA ASP A 123 -12.23 -4.06 6.80
C ASP A 123 -12.49 -5.51 7.20
N PHE A 124 -12.84 -5.69 8.44
CA PHE A 124 -13.19 -6.98 9.03
C PHE A 124 -14.68 -7.03 9.37
#